data_a3edafa7c3dc1e27aa1f763a0881f3f1
#
_entry.id   a3edafa7c3dc1e27aa1f763a0881f3f1
#
_cell.length_a   1.000
_cell.length_b   1.000
_cell.length_c   1.000
_cell.angle_alpha   90.00
_cell.angle_beta   90.00
_cell.angle_gamma   90.00
#
_symmetry.space_group_name_H-M   'P 1'
#
loop_
_entity.id
_entity.type
_entity.pdbx_description
1 polymer ?
#
loop_
_entity_poly.entity_id
_entity_poly.type
_entity_poly.pdbx_seq_one_letter_code
_entity_poly.pdbx_strand_id
1 'polypeptide(L)'
;MAIHLSGVVGPLPIQIGLNPRTHDVKMQGIPFGTTDWASIPRTEHAGETGKAYWQTCHFGSIRVRMVEYTPGYLADHWCVKGHILLCTDGELHTELADGRTFTLKPGMSYQVADNAEPHRSRTETGAKIFIVD
;
A
#
# COMPACT_ATOMS: atom_id res chain seq x y z
N MET A 1 -20.13 -16.63 19.16
CA MET A 1 -20.36 -15.94 18.77
C MET A 1 -20.69 -15.43 18.14
N ALA A 2 -20.50 -15.84 18.41
CA ALA A 2 -20.78 -15.26 17.86
C ALA A 2 -21.04 -14.61 17.47
N ILE A 3 -20.87 -14.72 17.49
CA ILE A 3 -21.10 -13.97 17.23
C ILE A 3 -21.37 -13.52 16.63
N HIS A 4 -21.59 -13.70 16.65
CA HIS A 4 -22.08 -13.23 16.13
C HIS A 4 -21.93 -12.46 15.67
N LEU A 5 -21.76 -12.75 15.65
CA LEU A 5 -21.76 -12.15 15.32
C LEU A 5 -21.98 -11.59 14.65
N SER A 6 -22.06 -11.69 14.73
CA SER A 6 -22.34 -11.16 14.27
C SER A 6 -22.31 -10.69 13.85
N GLY A 7 -22.51 -11.16 14.17
CA GLY A 7 -22.45 -10.71 14.04
C GLY A 7 -22.26 -10.45 13.74
N VAL A 8 -21.61 -10.30 13.85
CA VAL A 8 -21.44 -9.96 13.83
C VAL A 8 -21.19 -9.78 13.69
N VAL A 9 -20.79 -10.05 13.79
CA VAL A 9 -20.59 -9.91 13.81
C VAL A 9 -20.33 -9.49 13.86
N GLY A 10 -20.09 -9.64 14.03
CA GLY A 10 -19.84 -9.38 14.26
C GLY A 10 -19.42 -9.57 14.24
N PRO A 11 -19.03 -9.67 14.42
CA PRO A 11 -18.66 -9.98 14.65
C PRO A 11 -18.42 -10.48 14.65
N LEU A 12 -18.01 -10.96 14.73
CA LEU A 12 -17.79 -11.47 14.96
C LEU A 12 -17.31 -11.52 15.13
N PRO A 13 -16.94 -11.69 15.06
CA PRO A 13 -16.59 -11.82 15.52
C PRO A 13 -16.07 -11.98 15.46
N ILE A 14 -15.61 -12.01 15.60
CA ILE A 14 -14.98 -12.44 15.75
C ILE A 14 -14.92 -13.34 15.77
N GLN A 15 -14.77 -13.81 15.51
CA GLN A 15 -14.66 -14.85 15.81
C GLN A 15 -13.63 -15.17 16.17
N ILE A 16 -13.52 -15.31 16.95
CA ILE A 16 -12.27 -15.66 17.11
C ILE A 16 -12.25 -17.06 17.01
N GLY A 17 -12.55 -17.50 16.02
CA GLY A 17 -12.71 -18.77 15.77
C GLY A 17 -11.60 -19.59 16.04
N LEU A 18 -11.83 -20.77 16.12
CA LEU A 18 -10.79 -21.67 16.29
C LEU A 18 -10.43 -22.29 15.00
N ASN A 19 -10.77 -21.61 13.91
CA ASN A 19 -10.25 -21.92 12.60
C ASN A 19 -8.73 -21.83 12.68
N PRO A 20 -7.99 -22.80 12.19
CA PRO A 20 -6.52 -22.75 12.26
C PRO A 20 -5.95 -21.45 11.76
N ARG A 21 -6.57 -20.82 10.77
CA ARG A 21 -6.07 -19.55 10.28
C ARG A 21 -6.24 -18.41 11.25
N THR A 22 -7.09 -18.53 12.25
CA THR A 22 -7.19 -17.50 13.28
C THR A 22 -5.99 -17.49 14.18
N HIS A 23 -5.17 -18.54 14.16
CA HIS A 23 -3.94 -18.57 14.89
C HIS A 23 -2.78 -17.98 14.11
N ASP A 24 -2.97 -17.71 12.82
CA ASP A 24 -1.94 -17.11 12.01
C ASP A 24 -1.87 -15.64 12.33
N VAL A 25 -0.75 -15.23 12.90
CA VAL A 25 -0.53 -13.83 13.27
C VAL A 25 0.16 -13.15 12.11
N LYS A 26 -0.55 -12.24 11.44
CA LYS A 26 0.00 -11.56 10.27
C LYS A 26 0.86 -10.37 10.63
N MET A 27 0.49 -9.68 11.71
CA MET A 27 1.22 -8.50 12.15
C MET A 27 1.86 -8.79 13.48
N GLN A 28 3.18 -8.90 13.49
CA GLN A 28 3.94 -9.28 14.68
C GLN A 28 5.02 -8.25 14.94
N GLY A 29 5.37 -8.11 16.22
CA GLY A 29 6.48 -7.25 16.60
C GLY A 29 6.16 -5.77 16.43
N ILE A 30 4.89 -5.39 16.49
CA ILE A 30 4.47 -4.01 16.32
C ILE A 30 3.81 -3.56 17.62
N PRO A 31 4.52 -2.81 18.47
CA PRO A 31 3.87 -2.24 19.64
C PRO A 31 2.87 -1.17 19.22
N PHE A 32 1.84 -0.98 20.05
CA PHE A 32 0.89 0.08 19.75
C PHE A 32 1.58 1.43 19.71
N GLY A 33 1.21 2.26 18.75
CA GLY A 33 1.72 3.62 18.62
C GLY A 33 0.90 4.39 17.61
N THR A 34 1.20 5.67 17.49
CA THR A 34 0.61 6.55 16.48
C THR A 34 1.72 7.16 15.67
N THR A 35 1.43 7.52 14.43
CA THR A 35 2.41 8.14 13.55
C THR A 35 1.84 9.45 13.03
N ASP A 36 2.57 10.55 13.30
CA ASP A 36 2.27 11.83 12.68
C ASP A 36 3.11 11.92 11.42
N TRP A 37 2.49 11.64 10.29
CA TRP A 37 3.20 11.59 9.02
C TRP A 37 3.83 12.92 8.65
N ALA A 38 3.25 14.03 9.10
CA ALA A 38 3.84 15.34 8.82
C ALA A 38 5.24 15.48 9.43
N SER A 39 5.55 14.74 10.49
CA SER A 39 6.84 14.80 11.16
C SER A 39 7.87 13.83 10.59
N ILE A 40 7.48 12.95 9.67
CA ILE A 40 8.39 11.97 9.08
C ILE A 40 9.17 12.65 7.95
N PRO A 41 10.51 12.64 7.99
CA PRO A 41 11.31 13.27 6.93
C PRO A 41 11.05 12.63 5.57
N ARG A 42 11.11 13.47 4.54
CA ARG A 42 10.94 13.02 3.16
C ARG A 42 12.30 12.66 2.59
N THR A 43 12.34 11.60 1.79
CA THR A 43 13.50 11.27 0.97
C THR A 43 13.11 11.37 -0.50
N GLU A 44 14.04 11.85 -1.31
CA GLU A 44 13.80 12.06 -2.74
C GLU A 44 14.30 10.88 -3.53
N HIS A 45 13.48 10.42 -4.47
CA HIS A 45 13.83 9.29 -5.36
C HIS A 45 13.50 9.69 -6.78
N ALA A 46 14.49 9.68 -7.65
CA ALA A 46 14.27 10.02 -9.05
C ALA A 46 13.56 8.88 -9.76
N GLY A 47 12.58 9.22 -10.60
CA GLY A 47 12.05 8.28 -11.57
C GLY A 47 12.87 8.32 -12.85
N GLU A 48 12.44 7.61 -13.84
CA GLU A 48 12.97 7.79 -15.18
C GLU A 48 12.70 9.22 -15.64
N THR A 49 11.50 9.70 -15.31
CA THR A 49 11.14 11.12 -15.38
C THR A 49 10.45 11.46 -14.08
N GLY A 50 10.52 12.73 -13.65
CA GLY A 50 9.91 13.15 -12.42
C GLY A 50 10.57 12.59 -11.18
N LYS A 51 9.95 12.81 -10.04
CA LYS A 51 10.48 12.42 -8.73
C LYS A 51 9.38 11.87 -7.85
N ALA A 52 9.78 11.03 -6.90
CA ALA A 52 8.93 10.57 -5.82
C ALA A 52 9.55 11.02 -4.51
N TYR A 53 8.70 11.42 -3.58
CA TYR A 53 9.12 11.79 -2.23
C TYR A 53 8.47 10.81 -1.27
N TRP A 54 9.31 10.13 -0.47
CA TRP A 54 8.86 9.09 0.43
C TRP A 54 8.97 9.55 1.87
N GLN A 55 7.96 9.24 2.65
CA GLN A 55 8.01 9.27 4.10
C GLN A 55 7.81 7.82 4.53
N THR A 56 8.77 7.25 5.23
CA THR A 56 8.83 5.80 5.45
C THR A 56 8.89 5.48 6.93
N CYS A 57 8.07 4.52 7.34
CA CYS A 57 8.12 3.93 8.67
C CYS A 57 8.19 2.43 8.55
N HIS A 58 8.88 1.80 9.50
CA HIS A 58 8.94 0.34 9.58
C HIS A 58 8.27 -0.11 10.87
N PHE A 59 7.37 -1.06 10.75
CA PHE A 59 6.67 -1.65 11.90
C PHE A 59 6.87 -3.16 11.81
N GLY A 60 7.75 -3.71 12.66
CA GLY A 60 8.15 -5.09 12.50
C GLY A 60 8.77 -5.31 11.13
N SER A 61 8.29 -6.27 10.40
CA SER A 61 8.77 -6.55 9.05
C SER A 61 7.99 -5.78 7.97
N ILE A 62 7.06 -4.92 8.39
CA ILE A 62 6.19 -4.22 7.45
C ILE A 62 6.73 -2.82 7.22
N ARG A 63 6.82 -2.43 5.95
CA ARG A 63 7.19 -1.07 5.57
C ARG A 63 5.93 -0.33 5.16
N VAL A 64 5.75 0.87 5.69
CA VAL A 64 4.61 1.73 5.37
C VAL A 64 5.13 3.05 4.88
N ARG A 65 4.60 3.53 3.77
CA ARG A 65 5.06 4.79 3.18
C ARG A 65 3.91 5.67 2.75
N MET A 66 4.09 6.95 2.96
CA MET A 66 3.36 7.99 2.24
C MET A 66 4.26 8.43 1.10
N VAL A 67 3.75 8.44 -0.12
CA VAL A 67 4.57 8.79 -1.29
C VAL A 67 3.84 9.86 -2.09
N GLU A 68 4.60 10.87 -2.50
CA GLU A 68 4.10 11.90 -3.39
C GLU A 68 4.90 11.86 -4.68
N TYR A 69 4.20 11.72 -5.81
CA TYR A 69 4.82 11.74 -7.13
C TYR A 69 4.61 13.11 -7.77
N THR A 70 5.66 13.65 -8.37
CA THR A 70 5.52 14.90 -9.11
C THR A 70 4.81 14.66 -10.44
N PRO A 71 4.22 15.71 -11.05
CA PRO A 71 3.67 15.57 -12.39
C PRO A 71 4.71 15.05 -13.38
N GLY A 72 4.31 14.10 -14.20
CA GLY A 72 5.20 13.49 -15.17
C GLY A 72 6.07 12.37 -14.64
N TYR A 73 5.83 11.92 -13.42
CA TYR A 73 6.63 10.83 -12.84
C TYR A 73 6.42 9.52 -13.62
N LEU A 74 7.51 8.84 -13.88
CA LEU A 74 7.52 7.46 -14.39
C LEU A 74 8.58 6.70 -13.62
N ALA A 75 8.20 5.57 -13.04
CA ALA A 75 9.14 4.73 -12.28
C ALA A 75 10.27 4.24 -13.19
N ASP A 76 11.47 4.15 -12.63
CA ASP A 76 12.67 3.82 -13.40
C ASP A 76 12.91 2.31 -13.51
N HIS A 77 12.06 1.50 -12.92
CA HIS A 77 12.19 0.05 -13.00
C HIS A 77 10.83 -0.63 -12.79
N TRP A 78 10.77 -1.89 -13.18
CA TRP A 78 9.62 -2.73 -12.92
C TRP A 78 9.75 -3.32 -11.51
N CYS A 79 8.73 -3.12 -10.71
CA CYS A 79 8.72 -3.61 -9.33
C CYS A 79 8.13 -5.01 -9.29
N VAL A 80 8.78 -5.90 -8.54
CA VAL A 80 8.25 -7.26 -8.32
C VAL A 80 7.82 -7.47 -6.88
N LYS A 81 7.90 -6.43 -6.07
CA LYS A 81 7.53 -6.52 -4.67
C LYS A 81 6.03 -6.43 -4.49
N GLY A 82 5.49 -7.29 -3.63
CA GLY A 82 4.09 -7.25 -3.28
C GLY A 82 3.77 -6.08 -2.38
N HIS A 83 2.57 -5.52 -2.52
CA HIS A 83 2.11 -4.48 -1.62
C HIS A 83 0.62 -4.21 -1.79
N ILE A 84 0.10 -3.44 -0.85
CA ILE A 84 -1.24 -2.86 -0.92
C ILE A 84 -1.04 -1.36 -1.03
N LEU A 85 -1.62 -0.76 -2.05
CA LEU A 85 -1.42 0.64 -2.37
C LEU A 85 -2.76 1.33 -2.52
N LEU A 86 -2.93 2.46 -1.81
CA LEU A 86 -4.13 3.29 -1.88
C LEU A 86 -3.76 4.64 -2.45
N CYS A 87 -4.44 5.07 -3.51
CA CYS A 87 -4.31 6.41 -4.03
C CYS A 87 -5.14 7.36 -3.17
N THR A 88 -4.52 8.41 -2.62
CA THR A 88 -5.21 9.38 -1.78
C THR A 88 -5.46 10.70 -2.50
N ASP A 89 -4.61 11.07 -3.45
CA ASP A 89 -4.73 12.32 -4.19
C ASP A 89 -4.24 12.14 -5.59
N GLY A 90 -4.81 12.89 -6.52
CA GLY A 90 -4.38 12.88 -7.91
C GLY A 90 -4.82 11.62 -8.62
N GLU A 91 -4.03 11.20 -9.58
CA GLU A 91 -4.36 10.05 -10.41
C GLU A 91 -3.11 9.26 -10.69
N LEU A 92 -3.12 7.99 -10.32
CA LEU A 92 -1.98 7.09 -10.51
C LEU A 92 -2.33 6.06 -11.57
N HIS A 93 -1.43 5.89 -12.54
CA HIS A 93 -1.54 4.82 -13.51
C HIS A 93 -0.55 3.71 -13.13
N THR A 94 -1.04 2.48 -13.09
CA THR A 94 -0.22 1.31 -12.84
C THR A 94 -0.18 0.49 -14.11
N GLU A 95 1.03 0.21 -14.59
CA GLU A 95 1.25 -0.62 -15.75
C GLU A 95 1.77 -1.96 -15.31
N LEU A 96 1.24 -3.04 -15.87
CA LEU A 96 1.80 -4.37 -15.69
C LEU A 96 2.69 -4.70 -16.88
N ALA A 97 3.68 -5.54 -16.66
CA ALA A 97 4.64 -5.87 -17.70
C ALA A 97 4.00 -6.54 -18.92
N ASP A 98 2.82 -7.13 -18.76
CA ASP A 98 2.10 -7.77 -19.86
C ASP A 98 1.28 -6.77 -20.68
N GLY A 99 1.33 -5.48 -20.36
CA GLY A 99 0.68 -4.43 -21.12
C GLY A 99 -0.65 -3.93 -20.54
N ARG A 100 -1.20 -4.60 -19.53
CA ARG A 100 -2.43 -4.10 -18.89
C ARG A 100 -2.12 -2.83 -18.11
N THR A 101 -3.04 -1.88 -18.11
CA THR A 101 -2.89 -0.65 -17.34
C THR A 101 -4.15 -0.39 -16.54
N PHE A 102 -3.96 0.23 -15.38
CA PHE A 102 -5.04 0.54 -14.47
C PHE A 102 -4.87 1.96 -13.96
N THR A 103 -5.97 2.68 -13.82
CA THR A 103 -5.96 4.04 -13.31
C THR A 103 -6.61 4.07 -11.95
N LEU A 104 -5.88 4.58 -10.97
CA LEU A 104 -6.41 4.78 -9.62
C LEU A 104 -6.71 6.25 -9.41
N LYS A 105 -7.94 6.53 -9.02
CA LYS A 105 -8.37 7.84 -8.55
C LYS A 105 -8.39 7.82 -7.03
N PRO A 106 -8.50 8.99 -6.38
CA PRO A 106 -8.54 9.02 -4.91
C PRO A 106 -9.60 8.07 -4.36
N GLY A 107 -9.18 7.24 -3.40
CA GLY A 107 -10.04 6.23 -2.79
C GLY A 107 -9.96 4.87 -3.44
N MET A 108 -9.22 4.73 -4.53
CA MET A 108 -9.02 3.44 -5.19
C MET A 108 -7.68 2.84 -4.79
N SER A 109 -7.65 1.52 -4.73
CA SER A 109 -6.44 0.79 -4.31
C SER A 109 -6.21 -0.41 -5.20
N TYR A 110 -4.97 -0.92 -5.18
CA TYR A 110 -4.67 -2.23 -5.75
C TYR A 110 -3.84 -3.04 -4.76
N GLN A 111 -3.79 -4.33 -4.98
CA GLN A 111 -2.98 -5.26 -4.21
C GLN A 111 -2.28 -6.21 -5.17
N VAL A 112 -1.07 -6.61 -4.82
CA VAL A 112 -0.29 -7.58 -5.59
C VAL A 112 0.63 -8.33 -4.63
N ALA A 113 0.79 -9.63 -4.86
CA ALA A 113 1.70 -10.44 -4.06
C ALA A 113 3.12 -10.32 -4.59
N ASP A 114 4.09 -10.71 -3.76
CA ASP A 114 5.49 -10.73 -4.18
C ASP A 114 5.64 -11.62 -5.42
N ASN A 115 6.36 -11.13 -6.40
CA ASN A 115 6.71 -11.84 -7.63
C ASN A 115 5.51 -12.26 -8.48
N ALA A 116 4.31 -11.76 -8.19
CA ALA A 116 3.13 -12.16 -8.93
C ALA A 116 3.08 -11.49 -10.30
N GLU A 117 3.23 -10.17 -10.33
CA GLU A 117 3.15 -9.43 -11.58
C GLU A 117 4.07 -8.22 -11.51
N PRO A 118 5.08 -8.14 -12.36
CA PRO A 118 5.90 -6.94 -12.44
C PRO A 118 5.04 -5.75 -12.84
N HIS A 119 5.24 -4.65 -12.15
CA HIS A 119 4.42 -3.45 -12.31
C HIS A 119 5.23 -2.20 -12.09
N ARG A 120 4.75 -1.07 -12.61
CA ARG A 120 5.37 0.22 -12.36
C ARG A 120 4.31 1.32 -12.36
N SER A 121 4.63 2.40 -11.65
CA SER A 121 3.73 3.54 -11.48
C SER A 121 4.14 4.69 -12.38
N ARG A 122 3.13 5.41 -12.88
CA ARG A 122 3.33 6.70 -13.53
C ARG A 122 2.15 7.61 -13.23
N THR A 123 2.37 8.90 -13.35
CA THR A 123 1.28 9.88 -13.24
C THR A 123 1.60 11.06 -14.16
N GLU A 124 0.57 11.66 -14.73
CA GLU A 124 0.75 12.85 -15.56
C GLU A 124 0.64 14.11 -14.74
N THR A 125 -0.29 14.15 -13.81
CA THR A 125 -0.61 15.38 -13.08
C THR A 125 -0.14 15.37 -11.63
N GLY A 126 0.45 14.27 -11.18
CA GLY A 126 0.86 14.09 -9.80
C GLY A 126 -0.11 13.19 -9.06
N ALA A 127 0.38 12.57 -8.01
CA ALA A 127 -0.43 11.67 -7.20
C ALA A 127 0.19 11.51 -5.82
N LYS A 128 -0.65 11.18 -4.84
CA LYS A 128 -0.20 10.78 -3.51
C LYS A 128 -0.78 9.42 -3.19
N ILE A 129 0.01 8.59 -2.55
CA ILE A 129 -0.39 7.23 -2.23
C ILE A 129 0.04 6.87 -0.81
N PHE A 130 -0.65 5.89 -0.26
CA PHE A 130 -0.29 5.20 0.97
C PHE A 130 -0.03 3.75 0.59
N ILE A 131 1.14 3.23 0.95
CA ILE A 131 1.54 1.92 0.49
C ILE A 131 2.14 1.10 1.63
N VAL A 132 1.74 -0.17 1.68
CA VAL A 132 2.14 -1.11 2.73
C VAL A 132 2.79 -2.32 2.07
N ASP A 133 4.01 -2.65 2.49
CA ASP A 133 4.67 -3.85 2.00
C ASP A 133 5.66 -4.47 2.99
#